data_ce093a5c28bda6f1db9d992f0a930c5c
#
_entry.id   ce093a5c28bda6f1db9d992f0a930c5c
#
_cell.length_a   1.000
_cell.length_b   1.000
_cell.length_c   1.000
_cell.angle_alpha   90.00
_cell.angle_beta   90.00
_cell.angle_gamma   90.00
#
_symmetry.space_group_name_H-M   'P 1'
#
loop_
_entity.id
_entity.type
_entity.pdbx_description
1 polymer ?
#
loop_
_entity_poly.entity_id
_entity_poly.type
_entity_poly.pdbx_seq_one_letter_code
_entity_poly.pdbx_strand_id
1 'polypeptide(L)'
;MMEILEERSQGMWRPSPGSIYPLLNAMEEHGLIETVRTEGRSKIYALSQKGHDHFKETFKRKGDVEGKTRLHRAVWMQMLDPVDQALFHGHGIRMAIEHLTEVQSQLTSTQREKLRTKLKIALEKLDELIKTMGD
;
A
#
# COMPACT_ATOMS: atom_id res chain seq x y z
N MET A 1 5.33 7.93 12.45
CA MET A 1 4.52 7.01 11.61
C MET A 1 3.41 7.73 10.85
N MET A 2 2.60 8.57 11.48
CA MET A 2 1.50 9.30 10.81
C MET A 2 1.99 10.21 9.68
N GLU A 3 3.06 10.96 9.90
CA GLU A 3 3.71 11.80 8.90
C GLU A 3 4.24 11.00 7.71
N ILE A 4 4.83 9.84 7.98
CA ILE A 4 5.32 8.93 6.94
C ILE A 4 4.15 8.40 6.10
N LEU A 5 3.02 8.06 6.72
CA LEU A 5 1.83 7.59 6.00
C LEU A 5 1.20 8.71 5.16
N GLU A 6 1.17 9.94 5.68
CA GLU A 6 0.71 11.11 4.94
C GLU A 6 1.62 11.41 3.73
N GLU A 7 2.92 11.45 3.93
CA GLU A 7 3.92 11.68 2.88
C GLU A 7 3.85 10.62 1.78
N ARG A 8 3.83 9.34 2.15
CA ARG A 8 3.78 8.23 1.18
C ARG A 8 2.44 8.06 0.48
N SER A 9 1.35 8.54 1.08
CA SER A 9 0.04 8.64 0.42
C SER A 9 -0.09 9.90 -0.45
N GLN A 10 0.97 10.70 -0.57
CA GLN A 10 0.98 11.99 -1.27
C GLN A 10 -0.10 12.94 -0.73
N GLY A 11 -0.28 12.97 0.57
CA GLY A 11 -1.26 13.81 1.25
C GLY A 11 -2.72 13.35 1.13
N MET A 12 -2.98 12.24 0.45
CA MET A 12 -4.35 11.74 0.27
C MET A 12 -4.95 11.17 1.55
N TRP A 13 -4.12 10.82 2.52
CA TRP A 13 -4.61 10.21 3.74
C TRP A 13 -3.68 10.44 4.93
N ARG A 14 -4.23 11.03 5.99
CA ARG A 14 -3.58 11.22 7.28
C ARG A 14 -4.37 10.50 8.37
N PRO A 15 -3.88 9.35 8.85
CA PRO A 15 -4.56 8.64 9.92
C PRO A 15 -4.48 9.41 11.23
N SER A 16 -5.54 9.34 12.03
CA SER A 16 -5.53 9.92 13.37
C SER A 16 -4.80 9.02 14.37
N PRO A 17 -4.23 9.58 15.47
CA PRO A 17 -3.67 8.78 16.56
C PRO A 17 -4.67 7.77 17.12
N GLY A 18 -5.94 8.15 17.24
CA GLY A 18 -7.02 7.28 17.70
C GLY A 18 -7.32 6.09 16.81
N SER A 19 -6.90 6.13 15.55
CA SER A 19 -7.04 5.00 14.61
C SER A 19 -5.80 4.11 14.58
N ILE A 20 -4.60 4.70 14.63
CA ILE A 20 -3.34 3.96 14.49
C ILE A 20 -2.97 3.16 15.74
N TYR A 21 -3.02 3.77 16.91
CA TYR A 21 -2.55 3.11 18.14
C TYR A 21 -3.36 1.85 18.49
N PRO A 22 -4.71 1.85 18.43
CA PRO A 22 -5.47 0.62 18.63
C PRO A 22 -5.12 -0.48 17.64
N LEU A 23 -4.85 -0.10 16.38
CA LEU A 23 -4.44 -1.06 15.34
C LEU A 23 -3.07 -1.67 15.65
N LEU A 24 -2.07 -0.86 15.98
CA LEU A 24 -0.73 -1.35 16.33
C LEU A 24 -0.78 -2.27 17.57
N ASN A 25 -1.55 -1.90 18.59
CA ASN A 25 -1.74 -2.74 19.75
C ASN A 25 -2.37 -4.10 19.40
N ALA A 26 -3.44 -4.08 18.60
CA ALA A 26 -4.08 -5.32 18.15
C ALA A 26 -3.12 -6.20 17.32
N MET A 27 -2.31 -5.61 16.45
CA MET A 27 -1.31 -6.33 15.67
C MET A 27 -0.22 -6.93 16.57
N GLU A 28 0.23 -6.23 17.61
CA GLU A 28 1.20 -6.71 18.58
C GLU A 28 0.62 -7.85 19.43
N GLU A 29 -0.61 -7.71 19.92
CA GLU A 29 -1.34 -8.74 20.67
C GLU A 29 -1.55 -10.02 19.86
N HIS A 30 -1.81 -9.92 18.57
CA HIS A 30 -1.93 -11.06 17.67
C HIS A 30 -0.57 -11.63 17.19
N GLY A 31 0.54 -11.03 17.65
CA GLY A 31 1.88 -11.46 17.28
C GLY A 31 2.24 -11.23 15.83
N LEU A 32 1.61 -10.28 15.17
CA LEU A 32 1.88 -9.91 13.77
C LEU A 32 3.03 -8.92 13.65
N ILE A 33 3.23 -8.11 14.67
CA ILE A 33 4.35 -7.19 14.82
C ILE A 33 4.97 -7.38 16.20
N GLU A 34 6.23 -6.97 16.31
CA GLU A 34 6.98 -6.97 17.57
C GLU A 34 7.68 -5.64 17.78
N THR A 35 7.80 -5.22 19.02
CA THR A 35 8.59 -4.03 19.38
C THR A 35 10.07 -4.41 19.36
N VAL A 36 10.81 -3.86 18.41
CA VAL A 36 12.26 -4.12 18.25
C VAL A 36 13.07 -3.25 19.17
N ARG A 37 12.64 -2.01 19.37
CA ARG A 37 13.34 -1.01 20.18
C ARG A 37 12.35 0.03 20.70
N THR A 38 12.65 0.55 21.89
CA THR A 38 11.95 1.69 22.49
C THR A 38 12.92 2.85 22.67
N GLU A 39 12.60 4.00 22.12
CA GLU A 39 13.38 5.23 22.24
C GLU A 39 12.51 6.30 22.95
N GLY A 40 12.73 6.50 24.24
CA GLY A 40 11.89 7.36 25.06
C GLY A 40 10.44 6.90 25.07
N ARG A 41 9.53 7.70 24.50
CA ARG A 41 8.11 7.38 24.33
C ARG A 41 7.76 6.72 23.00
N SER A 42 8.74 6.56 22.11
CA SER A 42 8.54 6.01 20.78
C SER A 42 8.88 4.53 20.74
N LYS A 43 7.98 3.72 20.23
CA LYS A 43 8.20 2.31 19.95
C LYS A 43 8.53 2.11 18.46
N ILE A 44 9.53 1.31 18.18
CA ILE A 44 9.89 0.89 16.83
C ILE A 44 9.42 -0.55 16.67
N TYR A 45 8.56 -0.76 15.66
CA TYR A 45 7.96 -2.06 15.36
C TYR A 45 8.58 -2.69 14.12
N ALA A 46 8.61 -4.00 14.09
CA ALA A 46 8.90 -4.79 12.90
C ALA A 46 7.84 -5.88 12.71
N LEU A 47 7.71 -6.37 11.47
CA LEU A 47 6.87 -7.54 11.21
C LEU A 47 7.53 -8.79 11.81
N SER A 48 6.73 -9.58 12.52
CA SER A 48 7.11 -10.94 12.88
C SER A 48 7.04 -11.88 11.66
N GLN A 49 7.59 -13.09 11.75
CA GLN A 49 7.40 -14.10 10.70
C GLN A 49 5.90 -14.37 10.45
N LYS A 50 5.12 -14.48 11.53
CA LYS A 50 3.65 -14.62 11.45
C LYS A 50 3.01 -13.42 10.72
N GLY A 51 3.51 -12.21 10.95
CA GLY A 51 3.07 -11.01 10.26
C GLY A 51 3.34 -11.05 8.76
N HIS A 52 4.54 -11.46 8.35
CA HIS A 52 4.88 -11.65 6.93
C HIS A 52 3.98 -12.68 6.25
N ASP A 53 3.72 -13.82 6.89
CA ASP A 53 2.87 -14.87 6.34
C ASP A 53 1.43 -14.41 6.22
N HIS A 54 0.90 -13.74 7.25
CA HIS A 54 -0.45 -13.18 7.24
C HIS A 54 -0.63 -12.13 6.13
N PHE A 55 0.37 -11.27 5.93
CA PHE A 55 0.37 -10.29 4.86
C PHE A 55 0.28 -10.96 3.49
N LYS A 56 1.15 -11.94 3.21
CA LYS A 56 1.16 -12.69 1.94
C LYS A 56 -0.18 -13.37 1.66
N GLU A 57 -0.82 -13.96 2.67
CA GLU A 57 -2.12 -14.60 2.51
C GLU A 57 -3.25 -13.60 2.26
N THR A 58 -3.26 -12.49 3.00
CA THR A 58 -4.30 -11.46 2.88
C THR A 58 -4.31 -10.84 1.49
N PHE A 59 -3.12 -10.63 0.90
CA PHE A 59 -3.00 -10.04 -0.44
C PHE A 59 -3.19 -11.05 -1.59
N LYS A 60 -3.13 -12.35 -1.33
CA LYS A 60 -3.52 -13.38 -2.32
C LYS A 60 -5.03 -13.50 -2.49
N ARG A 61 -5.82 -13.13 -1.49
CA ARG A 61 -7.28 -13.17 -1.58
C ARG A 61 -7.77 -11.99 -2.39
N LYS A 62 -8.34 -12.25 -3.57
CA LYS A 62 -9.07 -11.27 -4.37
C LYS A 62 -10.32 -10.85 -3.62
N GLY A 63 -10.51 -9.55 -3.43
CA GLY A 63 -11.79 -8.98 -3.13
C GLY A 63 -11.94 -8.40 -1.74
N ASP A 64 -12.65 -7.33 -1.76
CA ASP A 64 -13.31 -6.60 -0.69
C ASP A 64 -12.42 -5.91 0.33
N VAL A 65 -12.25 -4.60 0.08
CA VAL A 65 -11.44 -3.75 0.92
C VAL A 65 -12.26 -2.54 1.36
N GLU A 66 -13.10 -2.73 2.35
CA GLU A 66 -13.75 -1.63 3.06
C GLU A 66 -12.74 -0.77 3.83
N GLY A 67 -13.13 0.47 4.21
CA GLY A 67 -12.26 1.51 4.76
C GLY A 67 -11.31 1.11 5.90
N LYS A 68 -11.67 0.12 6.74
CA LYS A 68 -10.80 -0.45 7.78
C LYS A 68 -9.55 -1.12 7.19
N THR A 69 -9.66 -1.70 6.03
CA THR A 69 -8.59 -2.41 5.34
C THR A 69 -7.57 -1.46 4.70
N ARG A 70 -7.96 -0.21 4.40
CA ARG A 70 -7.01 0.81 3.91
C ARG A 70 -5.97 1.16 4.97
N LEU A 71 -6.41 1.35 6.21
CA LEU A 71 -5.52 1.62 7.34
C LEU A 71 -4.58 0.45 7.56
N HIS A 72 -5.10 -0.77 7.65
CA HIS A 72 -4.30 -1.97 7.78
C HIS A 72 -3.24 -2.06 6.67
N ARG A 73 -3.66 -1.95 5.41
CA ARG A 73 -2.73 -2.04 4.28
C ARG A 73 -1.65 -0.97 4.32
N ALA A 74 -2.00 0.28 4.66
CA ALA A 74 -1.03 1.36 4.73
C ALA A 74 0.02 1.13 5.83
N VAL A 75 -0.39 0.65 7.00
CA VAL A 75 0.52 0.31 8.08
C VAL A 75 1.40 -0.88 7.71
N TRP A 76 0.83 -1.94 7.14
CA TRP A 76 1.58 -3.10 6.67
C TRP A 76 2.65 -2.73 5.64
N MET A 77 2.30 -1.88 4.68
CA MET A 77 3.24 -1.41 3.66
C MET A 77 4.45 -0.70 4.26
N GLN A 78 4.28 0.02 5.38
CA GLN A 78 5.40 0.69 6.05
C GLN A 78 6.35 -0.26 6.77
N MET A 79 5.89 -1.46 7.09
CA MET A 79 6.67 -2.49 7.80
C MET A 79 7.40 -3.46 6.86
N LEU A 80 7.08 -3.42 5.57
CA LEU A 80 7.80 -4.18 4.56
C LEU A 80 9.15 -3.53 4.26
N ASP A 81 10.15 -4.35 3.93
CA ASP A 81 11.38 -3.82 3.37
C ASP A 81 11.15 -3.18 1.98
N PRO A 82 12.09 -2.34 1.51
CA PRO A 82 11.91 -1.62 0.24
C PRO A 82 11.73 -2.53 -0.98
N VAL A 83 12.32 -3.72 -0.98
CA VAL A 83 12.21 -4.68 -2.10
C VAL A 83 10.82 -5.28 -2.13
N ASP A 84 10.32 -5.74 -0.99
CA ASP A 84 8.95 -6.27 -0.88
C ASP A 84 7.89 -5.22 -1.20
N GLN A 85 8.12 -3.94 -0.80
CA GLN A 85 7.27 -2.82 -1.20
C GLN A 85 7.23 -2.63 -2.72
N ALA A 86 8.39 -2.67 -3.38
CA ALA A 86 8.49 -2.52 -4.83
C ALA A 86 7.77 -3.65 -5.58
N LEU A 87 7.97 -4.90 -5.16
CA LEU A 87 7.28 -6.06 -5.73
C LEU A 87 5.75 -5.97 -5.55
N PHE A 88 5.32 -5.50 -4.38
CA PHE A 88 3.90 -5.28 -4.13
C PHE A 88 3.31 -4.21 -5.04
N HIS A 89 4.00 -3.08 -5.24
CA HIS A 89 3.54 -2.04 -6.16
C HIS A 89 3.49 -2.53 -7.60
N GLY A 90 4.47 -3.33 -8.04
CA GLY A 90 4.45 -3.95 -9.36
C GLY A 90 3.21 -4.85 -9.57
N HIS A 91 2.85 -5.66 -8.56
CA HIS A 91 1.61 -6.43 -8.59
C HIS A 91 0.37 -5.52 -8.64
N GLY A 92 0.37 -4.43 -7.87
CA GLY A 92 -0.72 -3.46 -7.84
C GLY A 92 -0.97 -2.78 -9.20
N ILE A 93 0.09 -2.48 -9.95
CA ILE A 93 -0.03 -1.92 -11.31
C ILE A 93 -0.79 -2.89 -12.21
N ARG A 94 -0.42 -4.18 -12.22
CA ARG A 94 -1.12 -5.19 -13.02
C ARG A 94 -2.60 -5.29 -12.65
N MET A 95 -2.89 -5.36 -11.36
CA MET A 95 -4.28 -5.42 -10.85
C MET A 95 -5.08 -4.17 -11.23
N ALA A 96 -4.46 -2.99 -11.19
CA ALA A 96 -5.11 -1.75 -11.60
C ALA A 96 -5.44 -1.75 -13.10
N ILE A 97 -4.55 -2.24 -13.94
CA ILE A 97 -4.79 -2.35 -15.40
C ILE A 97 -5.95 -3.31 -15.67
N GLU A 98 -5.97 -4.48 -15.03
CA GLU A 98 -7.07 -5.46 -15.16
C GLU A 98 -8.42 -4.82 -14.80
N HIS A 99 -8.49 -4.15 -13.65
CA HIS A 99 -9.71 -3.48 -13.21
C HIS A 99 -10.16 -2.35 -14.15
N LEU A 100 -9.21 -1.51 -14.60
CA LEU A 100 -9.52 -0.43 -15.55
C LEU A 100 -10.04 -0.98 -16.88
N THR A 101 -9.52 -2.12 -17.32
CA THR A 101 -9.99 -2.80 -18.52
C THR A 101 -11.44 -3.26 -18.38
N GLU A 102 -11.81 -3.79 -17.21
CA GLU A 102 -13.18 -4.24 -16.92
C GLU A 102 -14.19 -3.09 -16.87
N VAL A 103 -13.82 -1.96 -16.27
CA VAL A 103 -14.76 -0.86 -16.00
C VAL A 103 -14.77 0.25 -17.06
N GLN A 104 -13.85 0.23 -18.03
CA GLN A 104 -13.68 1.32 -19.00
C GLN A 104 -14.96 1.64 -19.79
N SER A 105 -15.80 0.63 -20.05
CA SER A 105 -17.08 0.82 -20.76
C SER A 105 -18.12 1.62 -19.96
N GLN A 106 -17.98 1.67 -18.62
CA GLN A 106 -18.88 2.38 -17.71
C GLN A 106 -18.48 3.85 -17.54
N LEU A 107 -17.32 4.28 -18.05
CA LEU A 107 -16.83 5.64 -17.95
C LEU A 107 -17.55 6.56 -18.94
N THR A 108 -17.89 7.76 -18.48
CA THR A 108 -18.32 8.84 -19.37
C THR A 108 -17.18 9.28 -20.28
N SER A 109 -17.51 9.98 -21.36
CA SER A 109 -16.50 10.50 -22.31
C SER A 109 -15.45 11.38 -21.60
N THR A 110 -15.90 12.25 -20.71
CA THR A 110 -15.01 13.15 -19.93
C THR A 110 -14.11 12.37 -18.96
N GLN A 111 -14.65 11.37 -18.26
CA GLN A 111 -13.87 10.51 -17.36
C GLN A 111 -12.84 9.70 -18.13
N ARG A 112 -13.20 9.17 -19.28
CA ARG A 112 -12.32 8.41 -20.16
C ARG A 112 -11.15 9.25 -20.67
N GLU A 113 -11.40 10.50 -21.06
CA GLU A 113 -10.37 11.44 -21.52
C GLU A 113 -9.37 11.76 -20.40
N LYS A 114 -9.88 12.10 -19.21
CA LYS A 114 -9.05 12.35 -18.01
C LYS A 114 -8.19 11.11 -17.64
N LEU A 115 -8.79 9.93 -17.67
CA LEU A 115 -8.08 8.68 -17.38
C LEU A 115 -7.00 8.42 -18.43
N ARG A 116 -7.32 8.59 -19.73
CA ARG A 116 -6.36 8.41 -20.84
C ARG A 116 -5.12 9.29 -20.65
N THR A 117 -5.31 10.56 -20.28
CA THR A 117 -4.19 11.49 -20.02
C THR A 117 -3.30 11.01 -18.88
N LYS A 118 -3.92 10.58 -17.76
CA LYS A 118 -3.16 10.03 -16.61
C LYS A 118 -2.38 8.76 -16.97
N LEU A 119 -3.00 7.87 -17.75
CA LEU A 119 -2.36 6.63 -18.17
C LEU A 119 -1.20 6.87 -19.14
N LYS A 120 -1.28 7.86 -20.02
CA LYS A 120 -0.15 8.25 -20.90
C LYS A 120 1.05 8.71 -20.09
N ILE A 121 0.83 9.59 -19.10
CA ILE A 121 1.90 10.08 -18.20
C ILE A 121 2.51 8.92 -17.40
N ALA A 122 1.66 8.00 -16.91
CA ALA A 122 2.14 6.83 -16.19
C ALA A 122 2.95 5.89 -17.08
N LEU A 123 2.53 5.69 -18.33
CA LEU A 123 3.25 4.88 -19.30
C LEU A 123 4.64 5.43 -19.60
N GLU A 124 4.77 6.73 -19.83
CA GLU A 124 6.07 7.38 -20.06
C GLU A 124 7.03 7.15 -18.88
N LYS A 125 6.54 7.36 -17.64
CA LYS A 125 7.34 7.13 -16.43
C LYS A 125 7.71 5.67 -16.22
N LEU A 126 6.81 4.73 -16.53
CA LEU A 126 7.10 3.30 -16.46
C LEU A 126 8.15 2.89 -17.50
N ASP A 127 8.07 3.42 -18.71
CA ASP A 127 9.03 3.16 -19.78
C ASP A 127 10.44 3.67 -19.38
N GLU A 128 10.53 4.87 -18.81
CA GLU A 128 11.78 5.40 -18.27
C GLU A 128 12.34 4.51 -17.15
N LEU A 129 11.49 4.09 -16.21
CA LEU A 129 11.89 3.21 -15.11
C LEU A 129 12.43 1.88 -15.61
N ILE A 130 11.75 1.24 -16.54
CA ILE A 130 12.17 -0.04 -17.14
C ILE A 130 13.54 0.11 -17.81
N LYS A 131 13.78 1.19 -18.56
CA LYS A 131 15.09 1.48 -19.17
C LYS A 131 16.22 1.64 -18.15
N THR A 132 15.92 2.16 -16.96
CA THR A 132 16.92 2.32 -15.88
C THR A 132 17.19 1.04 -15.11
N MET A 133 16.27 0.08 -15.12
CA MET A 133 16.43 -1.21 -14.42
C MET A 133 17.43 -2.15 -15.12
N GLY A 134 17.72 -1.89 -16.41
CA GLY A 134 18.61 -2.73 -17.20
C GLY A 134 17.96 -4.07 -17.62
N ASP A 135 18.70 -4.83 -18.37
CA ASP A 135 18.35 -6.21 -18.77
C ASP A 135 18.67 -7.20 -17.64
#